data_15ff677776b17c31b7b8defde1539150
#
_entry.id   15ff677776b17c31b7b8defde1539150
#
_cell.length_a   1.000
_cell.length_b   1.000
_cell.length_c   1.000
_cell.angle_alpha   90.00
_cell.angle_beta   90.00
_cell.angle_gamma   90.00
#
_symmetry.space_group_name_H-M   'P 1'
#
loop_
_entity.id
_entity.type
_entity.pdbx_description
1 polymer ?
#
loop_
_entity_poly.entity_id
_entity_poly.type
_entity_poly.pdbx_seq_one_letter_code
_entity_poly.pdbx_strand_id
1 'polypeptide(L)'
;AEAQRLVTLIGDIIRLSQLDEGEVLPKERLDLLEVAQGAADDLQAEAEKKNVHLSVSGEPAELEGVRQLIYEVAYNLGDNAIKYNVDGGSVSINVSSDGKNAKLTVSDTGIGIAAEDQSRIFERFYRVDKSHSKESGGTGLGLSIVKHAVQYHGGRISMDSAPGKGTSISVSLPIQ
;
A
#
# COMPACT_ATOMS: atom_id res chain seq x y z
N ALA A 1 -14.13 -15.38 -0.65
CA ALA A 1 -15.39 -15.72 0.02
C ALA A 1 -15.80 -14.63 1.00
N GLU A 2 -17.08 -14.56 1.33
CA GLU A 2 -17.65 -13.54 2.23
C GLU A 2 -17.01 -13.57 3.61
N ALA A 3 -16.76 -14.76 4.17
CA ALA A 3 -16.15 -14.90 5.50
C ALA A 3 -14.75 -14.30 5.53
N GLN A 4 -13.95 -14.54 4.50
CA GLN A 4 -12.60 -13.99 4.37
C GLN A 4 -12.64 -12.46 4.29
N ARG A 5 -13.58 -11.94 3.52
CA ARG A 5 -13.77 -10.50 3.38
C ARG A 5 -14.14 -9.83 4.70
N LEU A 6 -15.03 -10.48 5.48
CA LEU A 6 -15.43 -9.99 6.80
C LEU A 6 -14.27 -9.99 7.79
N VAL A 7 -13.44 -11.04 7.79
CA VAL A 7 -12.25 -11.11 8.63
C VAL A 7 -11.30 -9.97 8.30
N THR A 8 -11.05 -9.73 7.01
CA THR A 8 -10.18 -8.64 6.56
C THR A 8 -10.75 -7.28 6.98
N LEU A 9 -12.05 -7.08 6.78
CA LEU A 9 -12.72 -5.83 7.15
C LEU A 9 -12.63 -5.55 8.65
N ILE A 10 -12.87 -6.55 9.48
CA ILE A 10 -12.76 -6.41 10.94
C ILE A 10 -11.34 -6.04 11.34
N GLY A 11 -10.34 -6.71 10.76
CA GLY A 11 -8.93 -6.40 11.01
C GLY A 11 -8.58 -4.96 10.65
N ASP A 12 -9.03 -4.51 9.49
CA ASP A 12 -8.79 -3.14 9.02
C ASP A 12 -9.45 -2.11 9.94
N ILE A 13 -10.69 -2.36 10.38
CA ILE A 13 -11.40 -1.46 11.31
C ILE A 13 -10.66 -1.36 12.64
N ILE A 14 -10.21 -2.48 13.18
CA ILE A 14 -9.43 -2.50 14.42
C ILE A 14 -8.15 -1.69 14.26
N ARG A 15 -7.45 -1.87 13.14
CA ARG A 15 -6.20 -1.13 12.87
C ARG A 15 -6.44 0.38 12.81
N LEU A 16 -7.46 0.82 12.09
CA LEU A 16 -7.80 2.24 12.00
C LEU A 16 -8.20 2.82 13.35
N SER A 17 -8.95 2.05 14.14
CA SER A 17 -9.35 2.47 15.50
C SER A 17 -8.13 2.70 16.38
N GLN A 18 -7.14 1.80 16.33
CA GLN A 18 -5.90 1.95 17.10
C GLN A 18 -5.15 3.21 16.70
N LEU A 19 -5.07 3.49 15.40
CA LEU A 19 -4.38 4.68 14.90
C LEU A 19 -5.13 5.97 15.27
N ASP A 20 -6.46 5.96 15.20
CA ASP A 20 -7.30 7.12 15.55
C ASP A 20 -7.22 7.46 17.03
N GLU A 21 -7.10 6.47 17.90
CA GLU A 21 -7.00 6.68 19.34
C GLU A 21 -5.63 7.24 19.76
N GLY A 22 -4.69 7.36 18.82
CA GLY A 22 -3.35 7.85 19.11
C GLY A 22 -2.54 6.90 19.98
N GLU A 23 -2.85 5.62 19.93
CA GLU A 23 -2.13 4.60 20.70
C GLU A 23 -0.65 4.62 20.38
N VAL A 24 0.20 4.65 21.41
CA VAL A 24 1.65 4.61 21.23
C VAL A 24 2.08 3.16 21.03
N LEU A 25 2.56 2.87 19.83
CA LEU A 25 3.04 1.54 19.46
C LEU A 25 4.57 1.48 19.53
N PRO A 26 5.14 0.33 19.93
CA PRO A 26 6.60 0.24 20.03
C PRO A 26 7.26 0.32 18.65
N LYS A 27 8.28 1.15 18.56
CA LYS A 27 9.09 1.29 17.36
C LYS A 27 10.36 0.45 17.49
N GLU A 28 10.84 -0.05 16.37
CA GLU A 28 12.09 -0.79 16.30
C GLU A 28 12.89 -0.34 15.08
N ARG A 29 14.17 -0.61 15.09
CA ARG A 29 15.01 -0.38 13.91
C ARG A 29 14.74 -1.49 12.91
N LEU A 30 14.46 -1.10 11.67
CA LEU A 30 14.13 -2.06 10.62
C LEU A 30 14.66 -1.58 9.26
N ASP A 31 14.72 -2.50 8.31
CA ASP A 31 15.10 -2.21 6.92
C ASP A 31 13.84 -2.22 6.06
N LEU A 32 13.53 -1.10 5.45
CA LEU A 32 12.33 -0.95 4.60
C LEU A 32 12.36 -1.93 3.42
N LEU A 33 13.54 -2.19 2.84
CA LEU A 33 13.66 -3.15 1.73
C LEU A 33 13.26 -4.56 2.17
N GLU A 34 13.69 -4.97 3.35
CA GLU A 34 13.33 -6.29 3.90
C GLU A 34 11.81 -6.40 4.11
N VAL A 35 11.21 -5.36 4.69
CA VAL A 35 9.75 -5.33 4.92
C VAL A 35 9.00 -5.37 3.59
N ALA A 36 9.44 -4.59 2.61
CA ALA A 36 8.83 -4.57 1.27
C ALA A 36 8.96 -5.94 0.59
N GLN A 37 10.11 -6.60 0.71
CA GLN A 37 10.32 -7.93 0.15
C GLN A 37 9.36 -8.94 0.79
N GLY A 38 9.17 -8.89 2.09
CA GLY A 38 8.23 -9.76 2.79
C GLY A 38 6.79 -9.56 2.33
N ALA A 39 6.37 -8.31 2.16
CA ALA A 39 5.04 -7.99 1.64
C ALA A 39 4.87 -8.50 0.21
N ALA A 40 5.89 -8.32 -0.64
CA ALA A 40 5.86 -8.82 -2.02
C ALA A 40 5.77 -10.34 -2.07
N ASP A 41 6.51 -11.04 -1.22
CA ASP A 41 6.46 -12.50 -1.14
C ASP A 41 5.04 -12.97 -0.81
N ASP A 42 4.37 -12.27 0.12
CA ASP A 42 3.00 -12.59 0.50
C ASP A 42 1.98 -12.28 -0.60
N LEU A 43 2.32 -11.41 -1.54
CA LEU A 43 1.44 -11.01 -2.65
C LEU A 43 1.67 -11.80 -3.93
N GLN A 44 2.72 -12.63 -4.02
CA GLN A 44 3.06 -13.34 -5.26
C GLN A 44 1.92 -14.23 -5.77
N ALA A 45 1.24 -14.95 -4.90
CA ALA A 45 0.13 -15.82 -5.30
C ALA A 45 -1.00 -15.03 -5.95
N GLU A 46 -1.35 -13.87 -5.39
CA GLU A 46 -2.40 -13.01 -5.97
C GLU A 46 -1.96 -12.41 -7.30
N ALA A 47 -0.69 -12.00 -7.41
CA ALA A 47 -0.15 -11.48 -8.65
C ALA A 47 -0.21 -12.55 -9.76
N GLU A 48 0.17 -13.78 -9.44
CA GLU A 48 0.11 -14.89 -10.40
C GLU A 48 -1.32 -15.18 -10.85
N LYS A 49 -2.29 -15.17 -9.93
CA LYS A 49 -3.71 -15.37 -10.28
C LYS A 49 -4.21 -14.34 -11.26
N LYS A 50 -3.73 -13.11 -11.14
CA LYS A 50 -4.13 -12.00 -12.00
C LYS A 50 -3.26 -11.85 -13.25
N ASN A 51 -2.25 -12.69 -13.40
CA ASN A 51 -1.27 -12.61 -14.48
C ASN A 51 -0.56 -11.24 -14.47
N VAL A 52 -0.12 -10.83 -13.27
CA VAL A 52 0.62 -9.58 -13.06
C VAL A 52 2.02 -9.92 -12.58
N HIS A 53 3.02 -9.31 -13.20
CA HIS A 53 4.42 -9.51 -12.81
C HIS A 53 4.79 -8.56 -11.68
N LEU A 54 5.11 -9.12 -10.52
CA LEU A 54 5.48 -8.35 -9.31
C LEU A 54 6.97 -8.47 -9.06
N SER A 55 7.65 -7.33 -8.91
CA SER A 55 9.09 -7.30 -8.64
C SER A 55 9.43 -6.27 -7.56
N VAL A 56 10.53 -6.51 -6.85
CA VAL A 56 11.08 -5.61 -5.84
C VAL A 56 12.50 -5.26 -6.24
N SER A 57 12.88 -3.99 -6.09
CA SER A 57 14.22 -3.51 -6.38
C SER A 57 14.58 -2.39 -5.42
N GLY A 58 15.82 -1.95 -5.48
CA GLY A 58 16.30 -0.83 -4.70
C GLY A 58 17.43 -1.20 -3.76
N GLU A 59 17.58 -0.42 -2.72
CA GLU A 59 18.67 -0.56 -1.75
C GLU A 59 18.15 -0.62 -0.32
N PRO A 60 18.91 -1.17 0.63
CA PRO A 60 18.53 -1.15 2.03
C PRO A 60 18.28 0.27 2.53
N ALA A 61 17.22 0.47 3.31
CA ALA A 61 16.88 1.75 3.89
C ALA A 61 16.41 1.53 5.33
N GLU A 62 17.31 1.81 6.27
CA GLU A 62 17.01 1.61 7.69
C GLU A 62 16.27 2.80 8.27
N LEU A 63 15.30 2.52 9.12
CA LEU A 63 14.55 3.53 9.86
C LEU A 63 14.03 2.95 11.17
N GLU A 64 13.60 3.83 12.06
CA GLU A 64 12.87 3.43 13.25
C GLU A 64 11.38 3.54 12.97
N GLY A 65 10.64 2.48 13.22
CA GLY A 65 9.21 2.47 12.96
C GLY A 65 8.51 1.27 13.56
N VAL A 66 7.20 1.25 13.38
CA VAL A 66 6.36 0.15 13.78
C VAL A 66 6.31 -0.83 12.61
N ARG A 67 6.99 -1.96 12.74
CA ARG A 67 7.14 -2.93 11.65
C ARG A 67 5.80 -3.34 11.03
N GLN A 68 4.81 -3.61 11.86
CA GLN A 68 3.50 -4.03 11.38
C GLN A 68 2.82 -2.95 10.52
N LEU A 69 2.92 -1.69 10.93
CA LEU A 69 2.32 -0.59 10.16
C LEU A 69 3.05 -0.37 8.84
N ILE A 70 4.38 -0.45 8.85
CA ILE A 70 5.19 -0.30 7.63
C ILE A 70 4.93 -1.46 6.67
N TYR A 71 4.81 -2.68 7.20
CA TYR A 71 4.41 -3.84 6.40
C TYR A 71 3.06 -3.60 5.73
N GLU A 72 2.07 -3.10 6.47
CA GLU A 72 0.74 -2.82 5.93
C GLU A 72 0.76 -1.75 4.84
N VAL A 73 1.66 -0.77 4.95
CA VAL A 73 1.86 0.22 3.88
C VAL A 73 2.29 -0.48 2.59
N ALA A 74 3.33 -1.28 2.67
CA ALA A 74 3.85 -2.00 1.50
C ALA A 74 2.83 -3.00 0.95
N TYR A 75 2.19 -3.76 1.83
CA TYR A 75 1.20 -4.76 1.43
C TYR A 75 -0.01 -4.12 0.76
N ASN A 76 -0.60 -3.08 1.37
CA ASN A 76 -1.81 -2.46 0.84
C ASN A 76 -1.56 -1.73 -0.49
N LEU A 77 -0.41 -1.08 -0.63
CA LEU A 77 -0.05 -0.44 -1.90
C LEU A 77 0.16 -1.50 -2.99
N GLY A 78 0.86 -2.57 -2.66
CA GLY A 78 1.10 -3.67 -3.61
C GLY A 78 -0.18 -4.40 -3.98
N ASP A 79 -1.03 -4.70 -3.01
CA ASP A 79 -2.31 -5.36 -3.22
C ASP A 79 -3.22 -4.55 -4.14
N ASN A 80 -3.31 -3.24 -3.90
CA ASN A 80 -4.08 -2.34 -4.76
C ASN A 80 -3.54 -2.31 -6.19
N ALA A 81 -2.21 -2.24 -6.32
CA ALA A 81 -1.55 -2.22 -7.63
C ALA A 81 -1.83 -3.50 -8.43
N ILE A 82 -1.96 -4.63 -7.75
CA ILE A 82 -2.32 -5.91 -8.40
C ILE A 82 -3.81 -5.93 -8.77
N LYS A 83 -4.68 -5.55 -7.84
CA LYS A 83 -6.15 -5.63 -8.03
C LYS A 83 -6.64 -4.77 -9.18
N TYR A 84 -6.08 -3.59 -9.34
CA TYR A 84 -6.50 -2.64 -10.38
C TYR A 84 -5.57 -2.63 -11.58
N ASN A 85 -4.79 -3.70 -11.75
CA ASN A 85 -3.92 -3.86 -12.90
C ASN A 85 -4.66 -4.51 -14.08
N VAL A 86 -3.99 -4.48 -15.23
CA VAL A 86 -4.46 -5.15 -16.44
C VAL A 86 -3.84 -6.54 -16.54
N ASP A 87 -4.48 -7.45 -17.27
CA ASP A 87 -3.91 -8.77 -17.55
C ASP A 87 -2.58 -8.62 -18.29
N GLY A 88 -1.56 -9.32 -17.82
CA GLY A 88 -0.21 -9.19 -18.38
C GLY A 88 0.55 -7.96 -17.92
N GLY A 89 -0.02 -7.18 -16.98
CA GLY A 89 0.63 -6.00 -16.45
C GLY A 89 1.72 -6.29 -15.44
N SER A 90 2.26 -5.23 -14.85
CA SER A 90 3.34 -5.34 -13.88
C SER A 90 3.16 -4.40 -12.69
N VAL A 91 3.79 -4.77 -11.57
CA VAL A 91 3.92 -3.96 -10.36
C VAL A 91 5.39 -3.96 -9.98
N SER A 92 5.94 -2.77 -9.76
CA SER A 92 7.32 -2.60 -9.32
C SER A 92 7.32 -1.91 -7.96
N ILE A 93 7.99 -2.52 -6.99
CA ILE A 93 8.20 -1.95 -5.66
C ILE A 93 9.67 -1.56 -5.56
N ASN A 94 9.93 -0.28 -5.31
CA ASN A 94 11.31 0.23 -5.21
C ASN A 94 11.52 0.88 -3.85
N VAL A 95 12.66 0.60 -3.24
CA VAL A 95 13.07 1.18 -1.96
C VAL A 95 14.36 1.96 -2.15
N SER A 96 14.39 3.18 -1.62
CA SER A 96 15.58 4.04 -1.67
C SER A 96 15.69 4.85 -0.38
N SER A 97 16.83 5.52 -0.21
CA SER A 97 17.07 6.41 0.92
C SER A 97 17.84 7.62 0.43
N ASP A 98 17.48 8.81 0.94
CA ASP A 98 18.22 10.04 0.65
C ASP A 98 19.05 10.51 1.86
N GLY A 99 19.18 9.66 2.87
CA GLY A 99 19.89 9.99 4.11
C GLY A 99 19.02 10.61 5.19
N LYS A 100 17.89 11.20 4.81
CA LYS A 100 16.92 11.80 5.74
C LYS A 100 15.64 11.00 5.80
N ASN A 101 15.25 10.42 4.68
CA ASN A 101 14.01 9.67 4.53
C ASN A 101 14.27 8.34 3.86
N ALA A 102 13.55 7.31 4.31
CA ALA A 102 13.42 6.05 3.59
C ALA A 102 12.20 6.19 2.68
N LYS A 103 12.32 5.76 1.43
CA LYS A 103 11.29 5.96 0.42
C LYS A 103 10.87 4.63 -0.19
N LEU A 104 9.55 4.43 -0.26
CA LEU A 104 8.95 3.27 -0.89
C LEU A 104 8.08 3.78 -2.06
N THR A 105 8.32 3.26 -3.26
CA THR A 105 7.54 3.60 -4.44
C THR A 105 6.93 2.34 -5.03
N VAL A 106 5.62 2.33 -5.20
CA VAL A 106 4.89 1.23 -5.84
C VAL A 106 4.31 1.76 -7.14
N SER A 107 4.76 1.22 -8.26
CA SER A 107 4.35 1.64 -9.60
C SER A 107 3.67 0.48 -10.31
N ASP A 108 2.56 0.75 -10.99
CA ASP A 108 1.85 -0.27 -11.75
C ASP A 108 1.50 0.22 -13.15
N THR A 109 1.17 -0.74 -14.01
CA THR A 109 0.73 -0.51 -15.39
C THR A 109 -0.78 -0.67 -15.53
N GLY A 110 -1.51 -0.42 -14.45
CA GLY A 110 -2.94 -0.67 -14.38
C GLY A 110 -3.82 0.39 -15.03
N ILE A 111 -5.07 0.40 -14.60
CA ILE A 111 -6.10 1.28 -15.19
C ILE A 111 -5.89 2.76 -14.90
N GLY A 112 -5.08 3.07 -13.89
CA GLY A 112 -4.89 4.46 -13.47
C GLY A 112 -6.09 5.00 -12.69
N ILE A 113 -5.98 6.24 -12.24
CA ILE A 113 -6.98 6.90 -11.41
C ILE A 113 -7.30 8.26 -12.01
N ALA A 114 -8.59 8.52 -12.24
CA ALA A 114 -9.04 9.83 -12.74
C ALA A 114 -8.70 10.93 -11.73
N ALA A 115 -8.40 12.13 -12.23
CA ALA A 115 -7.99 13.24 -11.37
C ALA A 115 -9.00 13.55 -10.27
N GLU A 116 -10.30 13.47 -10.59
CA GLU A 116 -11.36 13.72 -9.61
C GLU A 116 -11.40 12.72 -8.46
N ASP A 117 -10.87 11.51 -8.65
CA ASP A 117 -10.84 10.46 -7.63
C ASP A 117 -9.56 10.49 -6.79
N GLN A 118 -8.47 11.05 -7.32
CA GLN A 118 -7.15 10.98 -6.67
C GLN A 118 -7.12 11.59 -5.28
N SER A 119 -7.89 12.64 -5.04
CA SER A 119 -7.96 13.28 -3.73
C SER A 119 -8.77 12.48 -2.72
N ARG A 120 -9.54 11.48 -3.17
CA ARG A 120 -10.48 10.74 -2.32
C ARG A 120 -10.11 9.28 -2.09
N ILE A 121 -9.15 8.72 -2.82
CA ILE A 121 -8.84 7.28 -2.75
C ILE A 121 -8.36 6.84 -1.36
N PHE A 122 -7.87 7.77 -0.53
CA PHE A 122 -7.43 7.47 0.84
C PHE A 122 -8.54 7.62 1.87
N GLU A 123 -9.75 8.02 1.46
CA GLU A 123 -10.90 8.07 2.36
C GLU A 123 -11.39 6.67 2.69
N ARG A 124 -11.87 6.49 3.92
CA ARG A 124 -12.44 5.21 4.36
C ARG A 124 -13.62 4.82 3.48
N PHE A 125 -13.62 3.56 3.03
CA PHE A 125 -14.69 2.96 2.22
C PHE A 125 -14.88 3.60 0.84
N TYR A 126 -14.03 4.56 0.44
CA TYR A 126 -14.13 5.14 -0.90
C TYR A 126 -13.62 4.15 -1.94
N ARG A 127 -14.36 4.01 -3.02
CA ARG A 127 -14.01 3.15 -4.16
C ARG A 127 -14.35 3.87 -5.45
N VAL A 128 -13.43 3.80 -6.40
CA VAL A 128 -13.60 4.42 -7.72
C VAL A 128 -14.74 3.74 -8.49
N ASP A 129 -14.81 2.41 -8.43
CA ASP A 129 -15.82 1.61 -9.11
C ASP A 129 -16.38 0.57 -8.14
N LYS A 130 -17.62 0.81 -7.68
CA LYS A 130 -18.28 -0.07 -6.73
C LYS A 130 -18.64 -1.43 -7.33
N SER A 131 -18.81 -1.53 -8.65
CA SER A 131 -19.13 -2.80 -9.31
C SER A 131 -17.91 -3.72 -9.36
N HIS A 132 -16.73 -3.18 -9.59
CA HIS A 132 -15.48 -3.96 -9.57
C HIS A 132 -15.03 -4.34 -8.16
N SER A 133 -15.49 -3.61 -7.15
CA SER A 133 -15.04 -3.84 -5.79
C SER A 133 -15.45 -5.21 -5.23
N LYS A 134 -16.56 -5.78 -5.70
CA LYS A 134 -16.99 -7.12 -5.30
C LYS A 134 -16.07 -8.19 -5.89
N GLU A 135 -15.64 -8.01 -7.12
CA GLU A 135 -14.75 -8.94 -7.81
C GLU A 135 -13.33 -8.87 -7.25
N SER A 136 -12.86 -7.69 -6.90
CA SER A 136 -11.52 -7.50 -6.37
C SER A 136 -11.40 -7.86 -4.89
N GLY A 137 -12.53 -7.98 -4.17
CA GLY A 137 -12.51 -8.32 -2.75
C GLY A 137 -12.03 -7.19 -1.83
N GLY A 138 -11.88 -5.97 -2.35
CA GLY A 138 -11.40 -4.85 -1.56
C GLY A 138 -12.43 -4.33 -0.55
N THR A 139 -11.96 -3.87 0.61
CA THR A 139 -12.80 -3.31 1.68
C THR A 139 -12.98 -1.81 1.59
N GLY A 140 -12.13 -1.11 0.82
CA GLY A 140 -12.10 0.34 0.78
C GLY A 140 -11.32 0.98 1.93
N LEU A 141 -10.67 0.17 2.76
CA LEU A 141 -9.92 0.65 3.92
C LEU A 141 -8.39 0.60 3.75
N GLY A 142 -7.89 -0.19 2.79
CA GLY A 142 -6.45 -0.39 2.61
C GLY A 142 -5.67 0.91 2.46
N LEU A 143 -6.11 1.80 1.58
CA LEU A 143 -5.41 3.07 1.35
C LEU A 143 -5.56 4.04 2.53
N SER A 144 -6.68 4.01 3.26
CA SER A 144 -6.80 4.83 4.46
C SER A 144 -5.86 4.34 5.57
N ILE A 145 -5.63 3.03 5.66
CA ILE A 145 -4.62 2.46 6.56
C ILE A 145 -3.23 2.98 6.17
N VAL A 146 -2.90 2.98 4.87
CA VAL A 146 -1.64 3.53 4.37
C VAL A 146 -1.47 4.98 4.82
N LYS A 147 -2.48 5.81 4.59
CA LYS A 147 -2.45 7.22 4.98
C LYS A 147 -2.17 7.40 6.48
N HIS A 148 -2.92 6.71 7.31
CA HIS A 148 -2.78 6.84 8.76
C HIS A 148 -1.44 6.27 9.26
N ALA A 149 -0.97 5.16 8.72
CA ALA A 149 0.33 4.60 9.08
C ALA A 149 1.47 5.55 8.71
N VAL A 150 1.40 6.16 7.53
CA VAL A 150 2.40 7.14 7.08
C VAL A 150 2.37 8.38 7.98
N GLN A 151 1.19 8.89 8.31
CA GLN A 151 1.03 10.03 9.21
C GLN A 151 1.57 9.71 10.60
N TYR A 152 1.32 8.50 11.10
CA TYR A 152 1.84 8.05 12.39
C TYR A 152 3.37 8.15 12.45
N HIS A 153 4.04 7.91 11.33
CA HIS A 153 5.50 7.97 11.22
C HIS A 153 6.02 9.36 10.83
N GLY A 154 5.14 10.36 10.70
CA GLY A 154 5.52 11.70 10.28
C GLY A 154 5.94 11.79 8.82
N GLY A 155 5.49 10.84 8.00
CA GLY A 155 5.86 10.75 6.60
C GLY A 155 4.92 11.48 5.66
N ARG A 156 5.14 11.26 4.36
CA ARG A 156 4.36 11.89 3.28
C ARG A 156 4.06 10.88 2.19
N ILE A 157 2.93 11.10 1.50
CA ILE A 157 2.53 10.31 0.34
C ILE A 157 2.43 11.25 -0.85
N SER A 158 2.95 10.79 -1.99
CA SER A 158 2.75 11.45 -3.27
C SER A 158 2.26 10.42 -4.29
N MET A 159 1.52 10.89 -5.29
CA MET A 159 0.95 10.01 -6.31
C MET A 159 1.03 10.66 -7.68
N ASP A 160 1.32 9.84 -8.68
CA ASP A 160 1.28 10.21 -10.09
C ASP A 160 0.46 9.14 -10.80
N SER A 161 -0.65 9.55 -11.40
CA SER A 161 -1.57 8.63 -12.06
C SER A 161 -2.37 9.32 -13.14
N ALA A 162 -2.74 8.57 -14.17
CA ALA A 162 -3.67 9.01 -15.20
C ALA A 162 -4.42 7.80 -15.75
N PRO A 163 -5.70 7.96 -16.15
CA PRO A 163 -6.44 6.85 -16.72
C PRO A 163 -5.71 6.21 -17.90
N GLY A 164 -5.62 4.88 -17.86
CA GLY A 164 -4.93 4.09 -18.90
C GLY A 164 -3.41 4.10 -18.83
N LYS A 165 -2.82 4.82 -17.88
CA LYS A 165 -1.35 4.95 -17.77
C LYS A 165 -0.77 4.38 -16.48
N GLY A 166 -1.59 3.74 -15.67
CA GLY A 166 -1.14 3.18 -14.41
C GLY A 166 -1.02 4.22 -13.30
N THR A 167 -0.46 3.79 -12.18
CA THR A 167 -0.33 4.60 -10.97
C THR A 167 1.03 4.39 -10.33
N SER A 168 1.62 5.45 -9.84
CA SER A 168 2.84 5.40 -9.02
C SER A 168 2.57 6.13 -7.72
N ILE A 169 2.70 5.43 -6.60
CA ILE A 169 2.51 6.00 -5.26
C ILE A 169 3.83 5.91 -4.52
N SER A 170 4.30 7.04 -4.00
CA SER A 170 5.53 7.11 -3.23
C SER A 170 5.24 7.50 -1.79
N VAL A 171 5.84 6.76 -0.87
CA VAL A 171 5.76 7.03 0.57
C VAL A 171 7.16 7.39 1.04
N SER A 172 7.27 8.52 1.74
CA SER A 172 8.53 9.00 2.32
C SER A 172 8.40 8.96 3.84
N LEU A 173 9.30 8.23 4.50
CA LEU A 173 9.27 8.05 5.95
C LEU A 173 10.55 8.60 6.56
N PRO A 174 10.48 9.52 7.56
CA PRO A 174 11.67 10.02 8.22
C PRO A 174 12.45 8.87 8.85
N ILE A 175 13.78 8.91 8.73
CA ILE A 175 14.64 7.86 9.28
C ILE A 175 14.68 7.90 10.80
N GLN A 176 14.49 9.09 11.38
CA GLN A 176 14.45 9.26 12.83
C GLN A 176 13.06 9.54 13.32
#